data_174c3a65e6d0bcf10f6afbfddaf9f5fc
#
_entry.id   174c3a65e6d0bcf10f6afbfddaf9f5fc
#
_cell.length_a   1.000
_cell.length_b   1.000
_cell.length_c   1.000
_cell.angle_alpha   90.00
_cell.angle_beta   90.00
_cell.angle_gamma   90.00
#
_symmetry.space_group_name_H-M   'P 1'
#
loop_
_entity.id
_entity.type
_entity.pdbx_description
1 polymer ?
#
loop_
_entity_poly.entity_id
_entity_poly.type
_entity_poly.pdbx_seq_one_letter_code
_entity_poly.pdbx_strand_id
1 'polypeptide(L)'
;MSNKKDNRRYSYIEFNDGNKRRLKKYVTYFSFFSLLGSLFYLKAFVDHFGSFQAFFTAGALIREDLFGGGIIIPSYALIPALSSYTAINLAMVHYVRYGFSWVQAVPFLSVIIMSVSQASRAGMVIVIFQIISAIIFRLLMKNDKKLELKLLKIFLLIVPILFTVFTLIDSFRSQNFSMSDDKMSKTNETFYIYTFGGVSGFSTYLETIYSSDNLLTGGRYTFSSLYDLLGIAKAEAGVYDEYLKISPNNTANIYSIFRPLMEDFGFYGMVSWAFILGMISNFNFRKALNGSLISISISISIYIYLMFSFIAPLTQFNSFILSCVLSPVVLYISKYQFKYS
;
A
#
# COMPACT_ATOMS: atom_id res chain seq x y z
N MET A 1 25.88 -23.83 -36.41
CA MET A 1 25.12 -22.72 -35.81
C MET A 1 25.38 -22.70 -34.33
N SER A 2 26.28 -21.82 -33.88
CA SER A 2 26.76 -21.72 -32.50
C SER A 2 25.73 -20.96 -31.64
N ASN A 3 25.14 -21.66 -30.67
CA ASN A 3 24.29 -21.09 -29.65
C ASN A 3 25.13 -20.16 -28.74
N LYS A 4 25.22 -18.87 -29.07
CA LYS A 4 25.72 -17.87 -28.17
C LYS A 4 24.70 -17.76 -27.03
N LYS A 5 24.90 -18.53 -25.95
CA LYS A 5 24.30 -18.25 -24.64
C LYS A 5 24.68 -16.82 -24.27
N ASP A 6 23.68 -15.92 -24.33
CA ASP A 6 23.76 -14.52 -23.91
C ASP A 6 23.98 -14.50 -22.39
N ASN A 7 25.20 -14.77 -21.98
CA ASN A 7 25.67 -14.62 -20.61
C ASN A 7 25.79 -13.12 -20.33
N ARG A 8 24.66 -12.40 -20.29
CA ARG A 8 24.59 -11.08 -19.63
C ARG A 8 24.78 -11.33 -18.14
N ARG A 9 26.05 -11.45 -17.75
CA ARG A 9 26.47 -11.24 -16.37
C ARG A 9 25.99 -9.86 -16.00
N TYR A 10 24.89 -9.77 -15.22
CA TYR A 10 24.59 -8.57 -14.47
C TYR A 10 25.82 -8.29 -13.62
N SER A 11 26.68 -7.38 -14.08
CA SER A 11 27.86 -6.97 -13.35
C SER A 11 27.36 -6.43 -12.02
N TYR A 12 27.66 -7.14 -10.93
CA TYR A 12 27.54 -6.58 -9.58
C TYR A 12 28.34 -5.29 -9.58
N ILE A 13 27.64 -4.15 -9.71
CA ILE A 13 28.26 -2.83 -9.55
C ILE A 13 28.77 -2.81 -8.12
N GLU A 14 30.09 -2.78 -7.95
CA GLU A 14 30.74 -2.65 -6.65
C GLU A 14 30.11 -1.52 -5.87
N PHE A 15 29.67 -1.82 -4.68
CA PHE A 15 28.91 -0.90 -3.85
C PHE A 15 29.85 -0.03 -3.08
N ASN A 16 29.81 1.25 -3.34
CA ASN A 16 30.48 2.25 -2.51
C ASN A 16 29.76 2.26 -1.12
N ASP A 17 30.50 1.93 -0.06
CA ASP A 17 30.01 1.91 1.33
C ASP A 17 29.41 3.26 1.76
N GLY A 18 29.84 4.36 1.13
CA GLY A 18 29.28 5.68 1.30
C GLY A 18 27.78 5.74 0.97
N ASN A 19 27.35 5.08 -0.11
CA ASN A 19 25.93 5.05 -0.54
C ASN A 19 25.06 4.28 0.46
N LYS A 20 25.56 3.17 1.00
CA LYS A 20 24.88 2.39 2.02
C LYS A 20 24.61 3.20 3.28
N ARG A 21 25.65 3.89 3.79
CA ARG A 21 25.54 4.70 5.02
C ARG A 21 24.56 5.86 4.84
N ARG A 22 24.56 6.53 3.68
CA ARG A 22 23.66 7.66 3.42
C ARG A 22 22.22 7.21 3.26
N LEU A 23 21.95 6.19 2.46
CA LEU A 23 20.59 5.65 2.35
C LEU A 23 20.07 5.21 3.73
N LYS A 24 20.92 4.56 4.55
CA LYS A 24 20.57 4.20 5.93
C LYS A 24 20.23 5.45 6.76
N LYS A 25 20.94 6.58 6.62
CA LYS A 25 20.58 7.83 7.31
C LYS A 25 19.20 8.34 6.90
N TYR A 26 18.88 8.38 5.60
CA TYR A 26 17.53 8.78 5.15
C TYR A 26 16.45 7.85 5.66
N VAL A 27 16.68 6.52 5.60
CA VAL A 27 15.77 5.55 6.22
C VAL A 27 15.55 5.87 7.69
N THR A 28 16.63 6.14 8.44
CA THR A 28 16.56 6.47 9.87
C THR A 28 15.74 7.74 10.10
N TYR A 29 16.03 8.84 9.39
CA TYR A 29 15.32 10.11 9.57
C TYR A 29 13.83 9.99 9.25
N PHE A 30 13.48 9.41 8.10
CA PHE A 30 12.09 9.22 7.74
C PHE A 30 11.36 8.25 8.68
N SER A 31 12.04 7.22 9.18
CA SER A 31 11.48 6.27 10.14
C SER A 31 11.12 6.93 11.46
N PHE A 32 12.03 7.71 12.03
CA PHE A 32 11.76 8.42 13.30
C PHE A 32 10.75 9.55 13.11
N PHE A 33 10.83 10.29 11.99
CA PHE A 33 9.85 11.33 11.67
C PHE A 33 8.45 10.75 11.55
N SER A 34 8.28 9.65 10.82
CA SER A 34 6.99 8.97 10.67
C SER A 34 6.49 8.35 11.97
N LEU A 35 7.39 7.78 12.79
CA LEU A 35 7.03 7.21 14.09
C LEU A 35 6.51 8.29 15.04
N LEU A 36 7.21 9.43 15.11
CA LEU A 36 6.77 10.56 15.92
C LEU A 36 5.39 11.06 15.46
N GLY A 37 5.21 11.21 14.15
CA GLY A 37 3.92 11.58 13.58
C GLY A 37 2.80 10.59 13.92
N SER A 38 3.08 9.29 13.83
CA SER A 38 2.10 8.24 14.17
C SER A 38 1.71 8.25 15.64
N LEU A 39 2.64 8.58 16.53
CA LEU A 39 2.34 8.73 17.95
C LEU A 39 1.46 9.95 18.24
N PHE A 40 1.74 11.10 17.59
CA PHE A 40 0.87 12.27 17.69
C PHE A 40 -0.49 12.02 17.02
N TYR A 41 -0.51 11.24 15.95
CA TYR A 41 -1.74 10.80 15.29
C TYR A 41 -2.60 9.97 16.24
N LEU A 42 -2.02 8.94 16.88
CA LEU A 42 -2.70 8.15 17.91
C LEU A 42 -3.19 9.03 19.08
N LYS A 43 -2.34 9.98 19.53
CA LYS A 43 -2.72 10.91 20.60
C LYS A 43 -3.97 11.70 20.22
N ALA A 44 -4.10 12.20 18.98
CA ALA A 44 -5.29 12.93 18.55
C ALA A 44 -6.58 12.10 18.68
N PHE A 45 -6.51 10.79 18.37
CA PHE A 45 -7.65 9.88 18.59
C PHE A 45 -7.94 9.65 20.08
N VAL A 46 -6.90 9.43 20.90
CA VAL A 46 -7.07 9.25 22.34
C VAL A 46 -7.65 10.50 22.99
N ASP A 47 -7.20 11.68 22.58
CA ASP A 47 -7.73 12.97 23.09
C ASP A 47 -9.22 13.15 22.68
N HIS A 48 -9.60 12.74 21.45
CA HIS A 48 -11.00 12.80 20.98
C HIS A 48 -11.92 11.92 21.84
N PHE A 49 -11.52 10.70 22.17
CA PHE A 49 -12.30 9.79 23.01
C PHE A 49 -12.10 10.02 24.52
N GLY A 50 -11.26 10.97 24.94
CA GLY A 50 -11.02 11.39 26.31
C GLY A 50 -10.04 10.53 27.12
N SER A 51 -9.81 9.26 26.75
CA SER A 51 -8.82 8.41 27.41
C SER A 51 -8.38 7.27 26.49
N PHE A 52 -7.24 6.65 26.84
CA PHE A 52 -6.74 5.46 26.15
C PHE A 52 -7.72 4.28 26.24
N GLN A 53 -8.35 4.11 27.42
CA GLN A 53 -9.35 3.05 27.61
C GLN A 53 -10.60 3.30 26.75
N ALA A 54 -11.12 4.54 26.73
CA ALA A 54 -12.27 4.90 25.93
C ALA A 54 -11.98 4.73 24.41
N PHE A 55 -10.80 5.13 23.95
CA PHE A 55 -10.37 4.87 22.57
C PHE A 55 -10.41 3.36 22.22
N PHE A 56 -9.87 2.49 23.10
CA PHE A 56 -9.89 1.04 22.83
C PHE A 56 -11.29 0.45 22.86
N THR A 57 -12.22 1.04 23.62
CA THR A 57 -13.64 0.60 23.64
C THR A 57 -14.50 1.23 22.53
N ALA A 58 -13.98 2.21 21.80
CA ALA A 58 -14.69 2.90 20.72
C ALA A 58 -14.41 2.33 19.31
N GLY A 59 -13.82 1.14 19.19
CA GLY A 59 -13.33 0.60 17.92
C GLY A 59 -14.30 0.65 16.74
N ALA A 60 -15.62 0.47 16.99
CA ALA A 60 -16.66 0.60 15.97
C ALA A 60 -16.87 2.06 15.52
N LEU A 61 -16.82 3.01 16.47
CA LEU A 61 -17.11 4.44 16.23
C LEU A 61 -15.95 5.18 15.56
N ILE A 62 -14.72 4.68 15.71
CA ILE A 62 -13.51 5.34 15.19
C ILE A 62 -13.65 5.71 13.71
N ARG A 63 -14.18 4.82 12.90
CA ARG A 63 -14.31 5.07 11.46
C ARG A 63 -15.42 6.04 11.13
N GLU A 64 -16.54 5.94 11.83
CA GLU A 64 -17.68 6.85 11.68
C GLU A 64 -17.25 8.29 12.01
N ASP A 65 -16.61 8.49 13.15
CA ASP A 65 -16.11 9.81 13.57
C ASP A 65 -14.99 10.34 12.66
N LEU A 66 -14.07 9.45 12.21
CA LEU A 66 -13.00 9.87 11.30
C LEU A 66 -13.55 10.36 9.96
N PHE A 67 -14.50 9.64 9.38
CA PHE A 67 -15.07 9.96 8.07
C PHE A 67 -16.19 11.01 8.15
N GLY A 68 -16.91 11.07 9.28
CA GLY A 68 -17.87 12.12 9.57
C GLY A 68 -17.23 13.47 9.92
N GLY A 69 -15.90 13.54 10.01
CA GLY A 69 -15.16 14.75 10.34
C GLY A 69 -15.19 15.12 11.84
N GLY A 70 -15.61 14.19 12.71
CA GLY A 70 -15.60 14.37 14.17
C GLY A 70 -14.18 14.39 14.74
N ILE A 71 -13.24 13.67 14.14
CA ILE A 71 -11.83 13.62 14.59
C ILE A 71 -11.00 14.61 13.78
N ILE A 72 -10.48 15.64 14.44
CA ILE A 72 -9.59 16.64 13.84
C ILE A 72 -8.14 16.22 14.10
N ILE A 73 -7.41 15.89 13.03
CA ILE A 73 -6.01 15.53 13.11
C ILE A 73 -5.14 16.74 12.80
N PRO A 74 -4.32 17.22 13.75
CA PRO A 74 -3.45 18.36 13.51
C PRO A 74 -2.42 18.08 12.42
N SER A 75 -2.08 19.09 11.60
CA SER A 75 -1.12 18.96 10.50
C SER A 75 0.25 18.49 10.95
N TYR A 76 0.70 18.87 12.15
CA TYR A 76 1.97 18.40 12.73
C TYR A 76 1.99 16.91 13.05
N ALA A 77 0.83 16.27 13.19
CA ALA A 77 0.69 14.82 13.32
C ALA A 77 0.48 14.16 11.97
N LEU A 78 -0.41 14.73 11.13
CA LEU A 78 -0.82 14.16 9.86
C LEU A 78 0.35 14.07 8.86
N ILE A 79 1.07 15.17 8.63
CA ILE A 79 2.16 15.23 7.62
C ILE A 79 3.26 14.20 7.91
N PRO A 80 3.83 14.12 9.15
CA PRO A 80 4.80 13.09 9.46
C PRO A 80 4.22 11.67 9.38
N ALA A 81 2.98 11.46 9.83
CA ALA A 81 2.33 10.15 9.76
C ALA A 81 2.16 9.66 8.32
N LEU A 82 1.74 10.53 7.39
CA LEU A 82 1.63 10.22 5.96
C LEU A 82 2.98 9.81 5.32
N SER A 83 4.11 10.26 5.88
CA SER A 83 5.45 9.88 5.41
C SER A 83 5.84 8.43 5.73
N SER A 84 5.02 7.69 6.49
CA SER A 84 5.31 6.30 6.89
C SER A 84 5.54 5.38 5.68
N TYR A 85 4.72 5.50 4.63
CA TYR A 85 4.90 4.69 3.42
C TYR A 85 6.16 5.08 2.64
N THR A 86 6.56 6.36 2.67
CA THR A 86 7.85 6.80 2.14
C THR A 86 8.99 6.16 2.91
N ALA A 87 8.93 6.17 4.24
CA ALA A 87 9.93 5.55 5.10
C ALA A 87 10.05 4.04 4.83
N ILE A 88 8.92 3.33 4.67
CA ILE A 88 8.92 1.90 4.33
C ILE A 88 9.48 1.67 2.94
N ASN A 89 9.10 2.47 1.93
CA ASN A 89 9.64 2.31 0.57
C ASN A 89 11.16 2.47 0.56
N LEU A 90 11.70 3.51 1.21
CA LEU A 90 13.15 3.70 1.38
C LEU A 90 13.81 2.54 2.12
N ALA A 91 13.17 2.02 3.19
CA ALA A 91 13.63 0.87 3.94
C ALA A 91 13.68 -0.40 3.06
N MET A 92 12.67 -0.61 2.22
CA MET A 92 12.60 -1.73 1.28
C MET A 92 13.65 -1.60 0.16
N VAL A 93 13.87 -0.42 -0.39
CA VAL A 93 14.97 -0.17 -1.34
C VAL A 93 16.32 -0.48 -0.69
N HIS A 94 16.54 -0.06 0.55
CA HIS A 94 17.75 -0.41 1.30
C HIS A 94 17.86 -1.92 1.50
N TYR A 95 16.77 -2.60 1.86
CA TYR A 95 16.74 -4.06 2.02
C TYR A 95 17.08 -4.79 0.73
N VAL A 96 16.44 -4.42 -0.37
CA VAL A 96 16.68 -5.03 -1.69
C VAL A 96 18.16 -4.96 -2.03
N ARG A 97 18.78 -3.82 -1.80
CA ARG A 97 20.15 -3.56 -2.23
C ARG A 97 21.21 -4.04 -1.24
N TYR A 98 21.05 -3.76 0.05
CA TYR A 98 22.09 -3.97 1.06
C TYR A 98 21.76 -5.04 2.10
N GLY A 99 20.52 -5.54 2.11
CA GLY A 99 20.05 -6.51 3.08
C GLY A 99 19.39 -5.90 4.29
N PHE A 100 19.06 -6.76 5.24
CA PHE A 100 18.33 -6.39 6.45
C PHE A 100 19.18 -5.51 7.38
N SER A 101 18.50 -4.55 7.98
CA SER A 101 19.00 -3.70 9.08
C SER A 101 17.84 -3.41 10.03
N TRP A 102 18.06 -3.44 11.34
CA TRP A 102 17.02 -3.21 12.35
C TRP A 102 16.29 -1.88 12.20
N VAL A 103 16.98 -0.85 11.71
CA VAL A 103 16.34 0.46 11.44
C VAL A 103 15.18 0.35 10.44
N GLN A 104 15.21 -0.64 9.57
CA GLN A 104 14.13 -0.88 8.60
C GLN A 104 12.83 -1.37 9.27
N ALA A 105 12.89 -1.86 10.50
CA ALA A 105 11.70 -2.28 11.24
C ALA A 105 10.90 -1.10 11.83
N VAL A 106 11.54 0.03 12.08
CA VAL A 106 10.91 1.20 12.72
C VAL A 106 9.70 1.74 11.94
N PRO A 107 9.75 1.94 10.61
CA PRO A 107 8.59 2.48 9.88
C PRO A 107 7.38 1.53 9.86
N PHE A 108 7.58 0.23 10.04
CA PHE A 108 6.46 -0.70 10.18
C PHE A 108 5.65 -0.44 11.45
N LEU A 109 6.33 -0.10 12.56
CA LEU A 109 5.66 0.29 13.80
C LEU A 109 4.79 1.53 13.59
N SER A 110 5.26 2.51 12.79
CA SER A 110 4.46 3.70 12.45
C SER A 110 3.13 3.32 11.77
N VAL A 111 3.18 2.41 10.78
CA VAL A 111 1.96 1.98 10.07
C VAL A 111 1.06 1.14 10.96
N ILE A 112 1.61 0.30 11.84
CA ILE A 112 0.82 -0.45 12.83
C ILE A 112 0.05 0.53 13.72
N ILE A 113 0.72 1.54 14.27
CA ILE A 113 0.09 2.57 15.12
C ILE A 113 -1.02 3.28 14.34
N MET A 114 -0.77 3.72 13.10
CA MET A 114 -1.78 4.37 12.27
C MET A 114 -2.96 3.44 11.95
N SER A 115 -2.69 2.17 11.63
CA SER A 115 -3.74 1.21 11.31
C SER A 115 -4.64 0.91 12.50
N VAL A 116 -4.07 0.82 13.70
CA VAL A 116 -4.81 0.68 14.96
C VAL A 116 -5.61 1.96 15.22
N SER A 117 -4.99 3.15 15.09
CA SER A 117 -5.69 4.43 15.31
C SER A 117 -6.91 4.60 14.41
N GLN A 118 -6.87 4.13 13.18
CA GLN A 118 -7.97 4.22 12.21
C GLN A 118 -8.90 2.99 12.23
N ALA A 119 -8.62 1.99 13.04
CA ALA A 119 -9.26 0.67 12.96
C ALA A 119 -9.27 0.13 11.51
N SER A 120 -8.16 0.28 10.76
CA SER A 120 -8.05 0.01 9.33
C SER A 120 -7.12 -1.15 9.01
N ARG A 121 -7.56 -2.06 8.14
CA ARG A 121 -6.75 -3.18 7.63
C ARG A 121 -5.85 -2.77 6.48
N ALA A 122 -6.30 -1.80 5.68
CA ALA A 122 -5.65 -1.45 4.41
C ALA A 122 -4.16 -1.11 4.57
N GLY A 123 -3.81 -0.33 5.61
CA GLY A 123 -2.42 0.04 5.88
C GLY A 123 -1.51 -1.17 6.08
N MET A 124 -1.94 -2.14 6.87
CA MET A 124 -1.15 -3.36 7.13
C MET A 124 -1.03 -4.24 5.87
N VAL A 125 -2.10 -4.36 5.08
CA VAL A 125 -2.08 -5.11 3.80
C VAL A 125 -1.09 -4.49 2.82
N ILE A 126 -1.10 -3.16 2.69
CA ILE A 126 -0.15 -2.44 1.83
C ILE A 126 1.29 -2.71 2.26
N VAL A 127 1.58 -2.66 3.55
CA VAL A 127 2.92 -2.95 4.10
C VAL A 127 3.36 -4.38 3.80
N ILE A 128 2.47 -5.35 3.99
CA ILE A 128 2.77 -6.75 3.66
C ILE A 128 3.13 -6.87 2.17
N PHE A 129 2.38 -6.23 1.27
CA PHE A 129 2.68 -6.23 -0.16
C PHE A 129 4.00 -5.51 -0.48
N GLN A 130 4.38 -4.46 0.27
CA GLN A 130 5.69 -3.83 0.14
C GLN A 130 6.83 -4.79 0.49
N ILE A 131 6.70 -5.51 1.59
CA ILE A 131 7.69 -6.52 2.02
C ILE A 131 7.83 -7.61 0.96
N ILE A 132 6.70 -8.15 0.48
CA ILE A 132 6.68 -9.18 -0.55
C ILE A 132 7.41 -8.70 -1.81
N SER A 133 7.03 -7.53 -2.31
CA SER A 133 7.65 -6.93 -3.49
C SER A 133 9.16 -6.79 -3.32
N ALA A 134 9.61 -6.29 -2.17
CA ALA A 134 11.03 -6.15 -1.88
C ALA A 134 11.78 -7.49 -1.81
N ILE A 135 11.16 -8.53 -1.22
CA ILE A 135 11.76 -9.86 -1.16
C ILE A 135 11.88 -10.45 -2.58
N ILE A 136 10.82 -10.36 -3.38
CA ILE A 136 10.83 -10.82 -4.78
C ILE A 136 11.95 -10.13 -5.56
N PHE A 137 12.04 -8.79 -5.49
CA PHE A 137 13.10 -8.03 -6.16
C PHE A 137 14.49 -8.46 -5.71
N ARG A 138 14.70 -8.64 -4.42
CA ARG A 138 15.98 -9.07 -3.89
C ARG A 138 16.38 -10.48 -4.38
N LEU A 139 15.42 -11.40 -4.46
CA LEU A 139 15.65 -12.75 -4.96
C LEU A 139 15.99 -12.75 -6.46
N LEU A 140 15.26 -11.95 -7.25
CA LEU A 140 15.51 -11.78 -8.69
C LEU A 140 16.88 -11.16 -8.94
N MET A 141 17.26 -10.13 -8.20
CA MET A 141 18.57 -9.49 -8.35
C MET A 141 19.75 -10.42 -7.97
N LYS A 142 19.52 -11.37 -7.06
CA LYS A 142 20.53 -12.35 -6.67
C LYS A 142 20.65 -13.54 -7.62
N ASN A 143 19.78 -13.62 -8.62
CA ASN A 143 19.66 -14.78 -9.54
C ASN A 143 19.62 -16.11 -8.79
N ASP A 144 18.75 -16.20 -7.79
CA ASP A 144 18.67 -17.33 -6.87
C ASP A 144 18.09 -18.56 -7.57
N LYS A 145 18.86 -19.65 -7.68
CA LYS A 145 18.44 -20.90 -8.34
C LYS A 145 17.24 -21.59 -7.67
N LYS A 146 16.93 -21.23 -6.42
CA LYS A 146 15.79 -21.77 -5.66
C LYS A 146 14.65 -20.73 -5.55
N LEU A 147 14.58 -19.79 -6.51
CA LEU A 147 13.60 -18.71 -6.50
C LEU A 147 12.16 -19.21 -6.33
N GLU A 148 11.74 -20.18 -7.17
CA GLU A 148 10.37 -20.72 -7.16
C GLU A 148 9.98 -21.29 -5.80
N LEU A 149 10.86 -22.11 -5.20
CA LEU A 149 10.62 -22.71 -3.88
C LEU A 149 10.54 -21.64 -2.78
N LYS A 150 11.35 -20.57 -2.86
CA LYS A 150 11.31 -19.48 -1.90
C LYS A 150 10.04 -18.66 -2.06
N LEU A 151 9.60 -18.40 -3.28
CA LEU A 151 8.35 -17.70 -3.54
C LEU A 151 7.14 -18.49 -3.02
N LEU A 152 7.12 -19.82 -3.22
CA LEU A 152 6.09 -20.68 -2.66
C LEU A 152 6.04 -20.60 -1.12
N LYS A 153 7.20 -20.67 -0.45
CA LYS A 153 7.27 -20.53 1.02
C LYS A 153 6.78 -19.16 1.50
N ILE A 154 7.13 -18.08 0.78
CA ILE A 154 6.65 -16.73 1.08
C ILE A 154 5.12 -16.68 0.96
N PHE A 155 4.56 -17.20 -0.13
CA PHE A 155 3.12 -17.25 -0.34
C PHE A 155 2.41 -18.01 0.79
N LEU A 156 2.88 -19.18 1.18
CA LEU A 156 2.33 -19.98 2.27
C LEU A 156 2.40 -19.28 3.63
N LEU A 157 3.37 -18.38 3.84
CA LEU A 157 3.49 -17.58 5.06
C LEU A 157 2.57 -16.36 5.07
N ILE A 158 2.31 -15.77 3.91
CA ILE A 158 1.53 -14.53 3.78
C ILE A 158 0.08 -14.74 4.15
N VAL A 159 -0.53 -15.84 3.71
CA VAL A 159 -1.95 -16.10 3.95
C VAL A 159 -2.28 -16.12 5.45
N PRO A 160 -1.55 -16.87 6.31
CA PRO A 160 -1.76 -16.81 7.76
C PRO A 160 -1.54 -15.42 8.35
N ILE A 161 -0.54 -14.68 7.88
CA ILE A 161 -0.26 -13.31 8.37
C ILE A 161 -1.43 -12.38 8.05
N LEU A 162 -1.89 -12.38 6.81
CA LEU A 162 -3.06 -11.59 6.40
C LEU A 162 -4.29 -11.95 7.22
N PHE A 163 -4.56 -13.25 7.38
CA PHE A 163 -5.67 -13.72 8.19
C PHE A 163 -5.57 -13.23 9.64
N THR A 164 -4.40 -13.30 10.25
CA THR A 164 -4.16 -12.78 11.61
C THR A 164 -4.43 -11.28 11.69
N VAL A 165 -3.97 -10.49 10.71
CA VAL A 165 -4.24 -9.04 10.65
C VAL A 165 -5.75 -8.77 10.58
N PHE A 166 -6.48 -9.51 9.74
CA PHE A 166 -7.94 -9.38 9.63
C PHE A 166 -8.63 -9.69 10.95
N THR A 167 -8.26 -10.81 11.59
CA THR A 167 -8.83 -11.22 12.88
C THR A 167 -8.58 -10.19 13.98
N LEU A 168 -7.37 -9.64 14.08
CA LEU A 168 -7.03 -8.64 15.09
C LEU A 168 -7.83 -7.35 14.92
N ILE A 169 -7.93 -6.82 13.71
CA ILE A 169 -8.71 -5.60 13.45
C ILE A 169 -10.21 -5.83 13.65
N ASP A 170 -10.74 -7.00 13.27
CA ASP A 170 -12.13 -7.36 13.54
C ASP A 170 -12.42 -7.47 15.02
N SER A 171 -11.49 -8.07 15.78
CA SER A 171 -11.60 -8.16 17.24
C SER A 171 -11.64 -6.76 17.87
N PHE A 172 -10.79 -5.86 17.40
CA PHE A 172 -10.75 -4.48 17.87
C PHE A 172 -12.05 -3.73 17.54
N ARG A 173 -12.58 -3.87 16.32
CA ARG A 173 -13.84 -3.22 15.91
C ARG A 173 -15.06 -3.76 16.64
N SER A 174 -15.15 -5.07 16.80
CA SER A 174 -16.31 -5.72 17.43
C SER A 174 -16.25 -5.73 18.95
N GLN A 175 -15.13 -5.26 19.55
CA GLN A 175 -14.87 -5.35 20.97
C GLN A 175 -14.94 -6.79 21.55
N ASN A 176 -14.86 -7.77 20.67
CA ASN A 176 -14.95 -9.18 21.03
C ASN A 176 -13.62 -9.88 20.69
N PHE A 177 -12.84 -10.22 21.69
CA PHE A 177 -11.56 -10.93 21.57
C PHE A 177 -11.70 -12.44 21.77
N SER A 178 -12.93 -12.97 22.01
CA SER A 178 -13.15 -14.40 22.08
C SER A 178 -13.02 -15.06 20.72
N MET A 179 -12.40 -16.23 20.66
CA MET A 179 -12.32 -17.08 19.45
C MET A 179 -13.54 -18.02 19.42
N SER A 180 -14.74 -17.48 19.19
CA SER A 180 -15.94 -18.30 18.97
C SER A 180 -16.03 -18.73 17.50
N ASP A 181 -16.71 -19.84 17.25
CA ASP A 181 -16.94 -20.37 15.89
C ASP A 181 -17.67 -19.35 15.00
N ASP A 182 -18.64 -18.62 15.55
CA ASP A 182 -19.36 -17.55 14.84
C ASP A 182 -18.43 -16.41 14.42
N LYS A 183 -17.48 -16.05 15.27
CA LYS A 183 -16.51 -15.01 14.96
C LYS A 183 -15.51 -15.46 13.91
N MET A 184 -15.04 -16.70 14.00
CA MET A 184 -14.14 -17.27 13.00
C MET A 184 -14.84 -17.33 11.63
N SER A 185 -16.11 -17.70 11.59
CA SER A 185 -16.94 -17.69 10.39
C SER A 185 -17.04 -16.29 9.78
N LYS A 186 -17.37 -15.25 10.57
CA LYS A 186 -17.43 -13.85 10.11
C LYS A 186 -16.08 -13.32 9.63
N THR A 187 -14.99 -13.67 10.30
CA THR A 187 -13.65 -13.27 9.88
C THR A 187 -13.26 -13.94 8.55
N ASN A 188 -13.57 -15.23 8.38
CA ASN A 188 -13.39 -15.94 7.12
C ASN A 188 -14.18 -15.28 6.01
N GLU A 189 -15.46 -14.99 6.24
CA GLU A 189 -16.34 -14.31 5.29
C GLU A 189 -15.75 -12.95 4.88
N THR A 190 -15.34 -12.13 5.83
CA THR A 190 -14.68 -10.85 5.57
C THR A 190 -13.39 -11.04 4.75
N PHE A 191 -12.59 -12.03 5.06
CA PHE A 191 -11.38 -12.34 4.30
C PHE A 191 -11.69 -12.72 2.85
N TYR A 192 -12.72 -13.55 2.62
CA TYR A 192 -13.17 -13.89 1.27
C TYR A 192 -13.70 -12.68 0.51
N ILE A 193 -14.48 -11.81 1.16
CA ILE A 193 -14.97 -10.56 0.56
C ILE A 193 -13.80 -9.68 0.10
N TYR A 194 -12.79 -9.50 0.93
CA TYR A 194 -11.61 -8.70 0.56
C TYR A 194 -10.75 -9.35 -0.52
N THR A 195 -10.74 -10.68 -0.60
CA THR A 195 -9.93 -11.40 -1.58
C THR A 195 -10.61 -11.52 -2.95
N PHE A 196 -11.90 -11.78 -2.97
CA PHE A 196 -12.64 -12.09 -4.21
C PHE A 196 -13.79 -11.12 -4.50
N GLY A 197 -14.28 -10.41 -3.49
CA GLY A 197 -15.44 -9.54 -3.60
C GLY A 197 -15.26 -8.39 -4.58
N GLY A 198 -14.03 -7.89 -4.77
CA GLY A 198 -13.77 -6.80 -5.72
C GLY A 198 -14.09 -7.15 -7.17
N VAL A 199 -13.79 -8.39 -7.58
CA VAL A 199 -14.11 -8.87 -8.95
C VAL A 199 -15.60 -9.14 -9.09
N SER A 200 -16.19 -9.82 -8.10
CA SER A 200 -17.64 -10.08 -8.07
C SER A 200 -18.45 -8.79 -8.01
N GLY A 201 -18.04 -7.83 -7.16
CA GLY A 201 -18.67 -6.51 -7.06
C GLY A 201 -18.60 -5.73 -8.36
N PHE A 202 -17.47 -5.79 -9.09
CA PHE A 202 -17.34 -5.17 -10.39
C PHE A 202 -18.25 -5.82 -11.45
N SER A 203 -18.37 -7.15 -11.46
CA SER A 203 -19.32 -7.84 -12.34
C SER A 203 -20.76 -7.40 -12.07
N THR A 204 -21.18 -7.40 -10.83
CA THR A 204 -22.52 -6.93 -10.44
C THR A 204 -22.75 -5.46 -10.78
N TYR A 205 -21.73 -4.61 -10.62
CA TYR A 205 -21.78 -3.20 -11.02
C TYR A 205 -22.05 -3.07 -12.53
N LEU A 206 -21.35 -3.82 -13.37
CA LEU A 206 -21.57 -3.79 -14.83
C LEU A 206 -22.97 -4.24 -15.23
N GLU A 207 -23.56 -5.17 -14.49
CA GLU A 207 -24.90 -5.70 -14.78
C GLU A 207 -26.01 -4.80 -14.27
N THR A 208 -25.80 -4.07 -13.16
CA THR A 208 -26.90 -3.40 -12.43
C THR A 208 -26.87 -1.88 -12.45
N ILE A 209 -25.67 -1.27 -12.49
CA ILE A 209 -25.51 0.17 -12.33
C ILE A 209 -24.89 0.83 -13.58
N TYR A 210 -23.95 0.13 -14.26
CA TYR A 210 -23.24 0.71 -15.37
C TYR A 210 -24.17 1.03 -16.54
N SER A 211 -24.07 2.28 -17.05
CA SER A 211 -24.68 2.70 -18.32
C SER A 211 -23.60 3.30 -19.20
N SER A 212 -23.65 2.98 -20.50
CA SER A 212 -22.75 3.58 -21.51
C SER A 212 -22.91 5.10 -21.63
N ASP A 213 -24.06 5.63 -21.19
CA ASP A 213 -24.38 7.05 -21.28
C ASP A 213 -23.88 7.85 -20.06
N ASN A 214 -23.23 7.17 -19.10
CA ASN A 214 -22.64 7.84 -17.94
C ASN A 214 -21.51 8.77 -18.40
N LEU A 215 -21.54 10.02 -17.90
CA LEU A 215 -20.46 10.96 -18.14
C LEU A 215 -19.17 10.49 -17.44
N LEU A 216 -18.07 10.50 -18.21
CA LEU A 216 -16.75 10.18 -17.68
C LEU A 216 -16.30 11.27 -16.70
N THR A 217 -15.75 10.85 -15.56
CA THR A 217 -15.36 11.77 -14.47
C THR A 217 -13.90 12.22 -14.52
N GLY A 218 -13.16 11.76 -15.56
CA GLY A 218 -11.82 12.27 -15.88
C GLY A 218 -10.74 12.00 -14.84
N GLY A 219 -10.87 10.93 -14.05
CA GLY A 219 -9.87 10.54 -13.05
C GLY A 219 -10.24 10.87 -11.61
N ARG A 220 -11.44 11.43 -11.37
CA ARG A 220 -11.87 11.85 -10.03
C ARG A 220 -11.89 10.70 -9.02
N TYR A 221 -12.30 9.51 -9.42
CA TYR A 221 -12.36 8.34 -8.56
C TYR A 221 -11.01 7.63 -8.45
N THR A 222 -10.31 7.45 -9.58
CA THR A 222 -9.00 6.78 -9.60
C THR A 222 -7.93 7.58 -8.86
N PHE A 223 -7.95 8.91 -8.99
CA PHE A 223 -6.95 9.83 -8.44
C PHE A 223 -7.54 10.80 -7.39
N SER A 224 -8.52 10.36 -6.61
CA SER A 224 -9.21 11.22 -5.64
C SER A 224 -8.25 11.92 -4.68
N SER A 225 -7.21 11.26 -4.21
CA SER A 225 -6.14 11.87 -3.40
C SER A 225 -5.41 13.03 -4.09
N LEU A 226 -5.18 12.92 -5.40
CA LEU A 226 -4.51 13.96 -6.16
C LEU A 226 -5.42 15.17 -6.34
N TYR A 227 -6.72 14.93 -6.60
CA TYR A 227 -7.73 15.97 -6.71
C TYR A 227 -7.91 16.73 -5.38
N ASP A 228 -7.90 16.00 -4.24
CA ASP A 228 -7.94 16.60 -2.90
C ASP A 228 -6.68 17.43 -2.61
N LEU A 229 -5.50 16.90 -2.92
CA LEU A 229 -4.22 17.58 -2.73
C LEU A 229 -4.13 18.89 -3.54
N LEU A 230 -4.71 18.90 -4.74
CA LEU A 230 -4.75 20.08 -5.63
C LEU A 230 -5.92 21.04 -5.30
N GLY A 231 -6.78 20.70 -4.33
CA GLY A 231 -7.95 21.48 -3.97
C GLY A 231 -9.03 21.52 -5.05
N ILE A 232 -9.02 20.59 -6.02
CA ILE A 232 -10.00 20.55 -7.12
C ILE A 232 -11.30 19.91 -6.66
N ALA A 233 -11.22 18.85 -5.87
CA ALA A 233 -12.37 18.16 -5.28
C ALA A 233 -11.93 17.49 -3.97
N LYS A 234 -12.81 17.52 -2.96
CA LYS A 234 -12.54 16.82 -1.70
C LYS A 234 -12.58 15.31 -1.95
N ALA A 235 -11.56 14.59 -1.44
CA ALA A 235 -11.58 13.14 -1.45
C ALA A 235 -12.67 12.64 -0.49
N GLU A 236 -13.63 11.90 -1.03
CA GLU A 236 -14.65 11.25 -0.22
C GLU A 236 -14.07 9.96 0.36
N ALA A 237 -14.24 9.77 1.65
CA ALA A 237 -13.81 8.58 2.34
C ALA A 237 -14.80 7.43 2.02
N GLY A 238 -14.28 6.36 1.40
CA GLY A 238 -15.13 5.29 0.89
C GLY A 238 -15.83 5.74 -0.38
N VAL A 239 -15.17 5.56 -1.50
CA VAL A 239 -15.53 6.11 -2.81
C VAL A 239 -16.93 5.69 -3.28
N TYR A 240 -17.47 4.62 -2.71
CA TYR A 240 -18.78 4.06 -3.09
C TYR A 240 -19.61 3.75 -1.86
N ASP A 241 -20.79 4.36 -1.77
CA ASP A 241 -21.76 4.11 -0.69
C ASP A 241 -22.69 2.94 -0.99
N GLU A 242 -22.73 2.50 -2.26
CA GLU A 242 -23.60 1.39 -2.65
C GLU A 242 -23.00 0.05 -2.23
N TYR A 243 -23.78 -0.75 -1.55
CA TYR A 243 -23.49 -2.13 -1.23
C TYR A 243 -24.16 -3.05 -2.26
N LEU A 244 -23.34 -3.63 -3.15
CA LEU A 244 -23.85 -4.61 -4.12
C LEU A 244 -23.79 -6.02 -3.58
N LYS A 245 -24.74 -6.82 -4.00
CA LYS A 245 -24.81 -8.25 -3.68
C LYS A 245 -23.72 -8.99 -4.45
N ILE A 246 -22.74 -9.52 -3.73
CA ILE A 246 -21.60 -10.27 -4.31
C ILE A 246 -21.78 -11.78 -4.20
N SER A 247 -22.70 -12.23 -3.35
CA SER A 247 -23.13 -13.63 -3.20
C SER A 247 -24.54 -13.66 -2.65
N PRO A 248 -25.23 -14.85 -2.58
CA PRO A 248 -26.58 -14.94 -2.05
C PRO A 248 -26.79 -14.29 -0.69
N ASN A 249 -25.79 -14.33 0.18
CA ASN A 249 -25.87 -13.87 1.57
C ASN A 249 -25.00 -12.65 1.87
N ASN A 250 -24.18 -12.18 0.91
CA ASN A 250 -23.17 -11.16 1.17
C ASN A 250 -23.28 -9.97 0.25
N THR A 251 -23.15 -8.79 0.86
CA THR A 251 -23.01 -7.52 0.16
C THR A 251 -21.65 -6.91 0.46
N ALA A 252 -21.09 -6.16 -0.51
CA ALA A 252 -19.88 -5.39 -0.32
C ALA A 252 -19.90 -4.12 -1.16
N ASN A 253 -19.11 -3.15 -0.75
CA ASN A 253 -18.79 -1.94 -1.50
C ASN A 253 -17.34 -1.93 -2.04
N ILE A 254 -16.79 -3.12 -2.30
CA ILE A 254 -15.46 -3.35 -2.85
C ILE A 254 -15.60 -3.74 -4.31
N TYR A 255 -14.97 -2.98 -5.22
CA TYR A 255 -15.20 -3.12 -6.67
C TYR A 255 -13.93 -3.29 -7.50
N SER A 256 -12.81 -3.59 -6.88
CA SER A 256 -11.49 -3.56 -7.51
C SER A 256 -11.15 -2.19 -8.14
N ILE A 257 -9.99 -2.11 -8.78
CA ILE A 257 -9.58 -0.91 -9.54
C ILE A 257 -10.41 -0.69 -10.82
N PHE A 258 -11.08 -1.71 -11.31
CA PHE A 258 -11.71 -1.63 -12.63
C PHE A 258 -12.94 -0.72 -12.64
N ARG A 259 -13.71 -0.65 -11.54
CA ARG A 259 -14.85 0.27 -11.45
C ARG A 259 -14.42 1.73 -11.55
N PRO A 260 -13.51 2.26 -10.70
CA PRO A 260 -13.03 3.64 -10.84
C PRO A 260 -12.45 3.94 -12.21
N LEU A 261 -11.67 3.03 -12.80
CA LEU A 261 -11.11 3.24 -14.12
C LEU A 261 -12.19 3.29 -15.22
N MET A 262 -13.25 2.49 -15.08
CA MET A 262 -14.38 2.46 -16.02
C MET A 262 -15.19 3.75 -15.93
N GLU A 263 -15.48 4.24 -14.71
CA GLU A 263 -16.23 5.49 -14.49
C GLU A 263 -15.42 6.73 -14.89
N ASP A 264 -14.11 6.70 -14.68
CA ASP A 264 -13.25 7.85 -14.99
C ASP A 264 -12.91 7.94 -16.48
N PHE A 265 -12.65 6.81 -17.15
CA PHE A 265 -12.02 6.80 -18.48
C PHE A 265 -12.73 5.89 -19.48
N GLY A 266 -13.78 5.19 -19.08
CA GLY A 266 -14.46 4.19 -19.89
C GLY A 266 -13.60 2.97 -20.21
N PHE A 267 -14.12 2.06 -20.99
CA PHE A 267 -13.44 0.80 -21.32
C PHE A 267 -12.08 1.01 -22.00
N TYR A 268 -12.02 1.87 -23.02
CA TYR A 268 -10.78 2.13 -23.74
C TYR A 268 -9.73 2.85 -22.88
N GLY A 269 -10.17 3.75 -22.00
CA GLY A 269 -9.28 4.40 -21.06
C GLY A 269 -8.71 3.42 -20.02
N MET A 270 -9.51 2.49 -19.52
CA MET A 270 -9.06 1.42 -18.62
C MET A 270 -7.98 0.55 -19.29
N VAL A 271 -8.19 0.11 -20.54
CA VAL A 271 -7.21 -0.68 -21.30
C VAL A 271 -5.93 0.13 -21.55
N SER A 272 -6.08 1.41 -21.94
CA SER A 272 -4.94 2.32 -22.15
C SER A 272 -4.13 2.52 -20.87
N TRP A 273 -4.80 2.67 -19.72
CA TRP A 273 -4.16 2.77 -18.41
C TRP A 273 -3.32 1.52 -18.08
N ALA A 274 -3.89 0.33 -18.29
CA ALA A 274 -3.18 -0.94 -18.07
C ALA A 274 -1.95 -1.05 -18.97
N PHE A 275 -2.05 -0.64 -20.24
CA PHE A 275 -0.93 -0.64 -21.19
C PHE A 275 0.17 0.33 -20.77
N ILE A 276 -0.17 1.58 -20.41
CA ILE A 276 0.80 2.59 -19.94
C ILE A 276 1.50 2.10 -18.66
N LEU A 277 0.75 1.56 -17.69
CA LEU A 277 1.31 1.03 -16.46
C LEU A 277 2.26 -0.15 -16.74
N GLY A 278 1.91 -1.02 -17.68
CA GLY A 278 2.76 -2.13 -18.13
C GLY A 278 4.08 -1.64 -18.76
N MET A 279 4.04 -0.60 -19.59
CA MET A 279 5.25 0.00 -20.17
C MET A 279 6.15 0.61 -19.09
N ILE A 280 5.59 1.40 -18.18
CA ILE A 280 6.33 2.03 -17.08
C ILE A 280 6.94 0.95 -16.17
N SER A 281 6.17 -0.11 -15.87
CA SER A 281 6.61 -1.24 -15.07
C SER A 281 7.81 -1.93 -15.70
N ASN A 282 7.72 -2.33 -16.98
CA ASN A 282 8.79 -3.01 -17.69
C ASN A 282 10.07 -2.16 -17.78
N PHE A 283 9.94 -0.86 -18.08
CA PHE A 283 11.07 0.05 -18.14
C PHE A 283 11.80 0.15 -16.79
N ASN A 284 11.05 0.37 -15.70
CA ASN A 284 11.64 0.46 -14.37
C ASN A 284 12.17 -0.89 -13.86
N PHE A 285 11.47 -1.99 -14.16
CA PHE A 285 11.93 -3.33 -13.80
C PHE A 285 13.32 -3.64 -14.39
N ARG A 286 13.53 -3.38 -15.69
CA ARG A 286 14.85 -3.58 -16.32
C ARG A 286 15.94 -2.72 -15.68
N LYS A 287 15.65 -1.46 -15.37
CA LYS A 287 16.60 -0.55 -14.68
C LYS A 287 16.83 -0.96 -13.22
N ALA A 288 15.82 -1.48 -12.54
CA ALA A 288 15.93 -1.99 -11.19
C ALA A 288 16.86 -3.21 -11.13
N LEU A 289 16.73 -4.17 -12.06
CA LEU A 289 17.65 -5.30 -12.18
C LEU A 289 19.10 -4.87 -12.41
N ASN A 290 19.32 -3.74 -13.10
CA ASN A 290 20.63 -3.13 -13.26
C ASN A 290 21.08 -2.28 -12.04
N GLY A 291 20.33 -2.33 -10.93
CA GLY A 291 20.72 -1.74 -9.65
C GLY A 291 20.35 -0.29 -9.44
N SER A 292 19.50 0.31 -10.27
CA SER A 292 18.99 1.67 -10.07
C SER A 292 18.08 1.73 -8.84
N LEU A 293 18.47 2.45 -7.78
CA LEU A 293 17.70 2.60 -6.54
C LEU A 293 16.33 3.27 -6.80
N ILE A 294 16.30 4.28 -7.66
CA ILE A 294 15.06 4.98 -8.04
C ILE A 294 14.11 4.00 -8.72
N SER A 295 14.62 3.21 -9.66
CA SER A 295 13.80 2.23 -10.38
C SER A 295 13.35 1.08 -9.49
N ILE A 296 14.14 0.67 -8.48
CA ILE A 296 13.70 -0.28 -7.44
C ILE A 296 12.52 0.31 -6.67
N SER A 297 12.61 1.56 -6.22
CA SER A 297 11.53 2.26 -5.51
C SER A 297 10.24 2.33 -6.33
N ILE A 298 10.32 2.78 -7.59
CA ILE A 298 9.18 2.87 -8.50
C ILE A 298 8.58 1.48 -8.75
N SER A 299 9.42 0.47 -8.99
CA SER A 299 8.96 -0.89 -9.24
C SER A 299 8.24 -1.48 -8.01
N ILE A 300 8.75 -1.28 -6.80
CA ILE A 300 8.06 -1.69 -5.57
C ILE A 300 6.68 -1.04 -5.51
N SER A 301 6.57 0.27 -5.75
CA SER A 301 5.30 1.00 -5.75
C SER A 301 4.31 0.46 -6.80
N ILE A 302 4.78 0.14 -8.01
CA ILE A 302 3.93 -0.44 -9.07
C ILE A 302 3.45 -1.84 -8.67
N TYR A 303 4.31 -2.69 -8.11
CA TYR A 303 3.89 -4.03 -7.70
C TYR A 303 2.88 -4.00 -6.55
N ILE A 304 3.04 -3.09 -5.60
CA ILE A 304 2.04 -2.90 -4.53
C ILE A 304 0.71 -2.44 -5.13
N TYR A 305 0.75 -1.48 -6.06
CA TYR A 305 -0.44 -1.02 -6.77
C TYR A 305 -1.15 -2.16 -7.49
N LEU A 306 -0.41 -3.02 -8.19
CA LEU A 306 -0.98 -4.19 -8.86
C LEU A 306 -1.53 -5.22 -7.88
N MET A 307 -0.80 -5.49 -6.79
CA MET A 307 -1.25 -6.44 -5.76
C MET A 307 -2.49 -5.95 -5.02
N PHE A 308 -2.68 -4.64 -4.86
CA PHE A 308 -3.84 -4.07 -4.17
C PHE A 308 -5.02 -3.82 -5.11
N SER A 309 -4.82 -3.89 -6.42
CA SER A 309 -5.80 -3.53 -7.45
C SER A 309 -7.09 -4.35 -7.42
N PHE A 310 -7.07 -5.55 -6.84
CA PHE A 310 -8.27 -6.35 -6.67
C PHE A 310 -9.18 -5.85 -5.53
N ILE A 311 -8.66 -4.98 -4.65
CA ILE A 311 -9.43 -4.34 -3.57
C ILE A 311 -9.87 -2.94 -3.99
N ALA A 312 -8.91 -2.08 -4.34
CA ALA A 312 -9.14 -0.67 -4.68
C ALA A 312 -7.91 -0.06 -5.37
N PRO A 313 -8.01 1.12 -6.03
CA PRO A 313 -6.85 1.84 -6.54
C PRO A 313 -6.09 2.50 -5.37
N LEU A 314 -4.80 2.18 -5.22
CA LEU A 314 -3.95 2.80 -4.20
C LEU A 314 -3.75 4.29 -4.38
N THR A 315 -4.02 4.82 -5.58
CA THR A 315 -3.98 6.25 -5.89
C THR A 315 -5.05 7.08 -5.16
N GLN A 316 -5.98 6.43 -4.47
CA GLN A 316 -6.93 7.07 -3.55
C GLN A 316 -6.31 7.41 -2.18
N PHE A 317 -5.11 6.91 -1.88
CA PHE A 317 -4.46 7.14 -0.58
C PHE A 317 -3.35 8.19 -0.68
N ASN A 318 -3.53 9.33 0.01
CA ASN A 318 -2.56 10.44 0.06
C ASN A 318 -1.15 9.97 0.44
N SER A 319 -1.03 9.06 1.41
CA SER A 319 0.23 8.49 1.86
C SER A 319 0.95 7.67 0.79
N PHE A 320 0.20 6.95 -0.06
CA PHE A 320 0.76 6.19 -1.18
C PHE A 320 1.27 7.12 -2.27
N ILE A 321 0.47 8.12 -2.68
CA ILE A 321 0.89 9.15 -3.67
C ILE A 321 2.15 9.87 -3.18
N LEU A 322 2.15 10.29 -1.91
CA LEU A 322 3.32 10.93 -1.29
C LEU A 322 4.55 10.03 -1.37
N SER A 323 4.40 8.74 -1.08
CA SER A 323 5.49 7.75 -1.19
C SER A 323 6.01 7.60 -2.62
N CYS A 324 5.12 7.57 -3.62
CA CYS A 324 5.50 7.46 -5.03
C CYS A 324 6.33 8.66 -5.52
N VAL A 325 6.13 9.84 -4.93
CA VAL A 325 6.85 11.07 -5.28
C VAL A 325 8.11 11.24 -4.41
N LEU A 326 7.96 11.21 -3.10
CA LEU A 326 9.07 11.53 -2.18
C LEU A 326 10.18 10.48 -2.20
N SER A 327 9.86 9.17 -2.31
CA SER A 327 10.90 8.16 -2.27
C SER A 327 11.89 8.29 -3.44
N PRO A 328 11.46 8.39 -4.72
CA PRO A 328 12.37 8.68 -5.83
C PRO A 328 13.14 9.99 -5.69
N VAL A 329 12.49 11.06 -5.19
CA VAL A 329 13.14 12.37 -4.98
C VAL A 329 14.26 12.26 -3.94
N VAL A 330 14.01 11.64 -2.80
CA VAL A 330 15.03 11.43 -1.75
C VAL A 330 16.19 10.58 -2.29
N LEU A 331 15.88 9.52 -3.05
CA LEU A 331 16.91 8.69 -3.67
C LEU A 331 17.72 9.46 -4.73
N TYR A 332 17.08 10.33 -5.48
CA TYR A 332 17.76 11.22 -6.45
C TYR A 332 18.71 12.19 -5.74
N ILE A 333 18.22 12.92 -4.74
CA ILE A 333 19.04 13.84 -3.95
C ILE A 333 20.21 13.09 -3.31
N SER A 334 19.97 11.90 -2.76
CA SER A 334 21.03 11.08 -2.16
C SER A 334 22.16 10.74 -3.14
N LYS A 335 21.85 10.67 -4.44
CA LYS A 335 22.83 10.39 -5.51
C LYS A 335 23.69 11.60 -5.86
N TYR A 336 23.13 12.81 -5.85
CA TYR A 336 23.79 14.02 -6.37
C TYR A 336 24.64 14.78 -5.35
N GLN A 337 24.37 14.66 -4.06
CA GLN A 337 25.22 15.24 -3.00
C GLN A 337 26.65 14.65 -2.96
N PHE A 338 26.98 13.73 -3.87
CA PHE A 338 28.26 13.05 -3.97
C PHE A 338 29.34 13.79 -4.75
N LYS A 339 28.99 14.81 -5.52
CA LYS A 339 29.98 15.52 -6.37
C LYS A 339 30.74 16.63 -5.65
N TYR A 340 30.35 16.96 -4.41
CA TYR A 340 30.86 18.14 -3.70
C TYR A 340 31.47 17.85 -2.31
N SER A 341 31.79 16.59 -1.99
CA SER A 341 32.46 16.25 -0.72
C SER A 341 33.85 15.66 -0.94
#